data_1b0d206e72f7574699b2f30e58eb1645
#
_entry.id   1b0d206e72f7574699b2f30e58eb1645
#
_cell.length_a   1.000
_cell.length_b   1.000
_cell.length_c   1.000
_cell.angle_alpha   90.00
_cell.angle_beta   90.00
_cell.angle_gamma   90.00
#
_symmetry.space_group_name_H-M   'P 1'
#
loop_
_entity.id
_entity.type
_entity.pdbx_description
1 polymer ?
#
loop_
_entity_poly.entity_id
_entity_poly.type
_entity_poly.pdbx_seq_one_letter_code
_entity_poly.pdbx_strand_id
1 'polypeptide(L)'
;MGRASSPQSIERAYALAKDRYASLGVNTEQALRRLSRVPVSLHCWQGDDVHGFEGGDEALGGGLAATGNYPGRARNGDELRSDLDQAFRLIPGTHRLNLHALYAETGGRKVERTELQPRHFARWIDWAADAGRGMDFTPTCFSHPKAASGFTLSSYDKSVRQFWIDHCIACR
;
A
#
# COMPACT_ATOMS: atom_id res chain seq x y z
N MET A 1 14.40 21.84 -16.13
CA MET A 1 15.19 20.78 -15.49
C MET A 1 15.99 21.39 -14.35
N GLY A 2 15.63 21.09 -13.08
CA GLY A 2 16.37 21.54 -11.91
C GLY A 2 17.75 20.88 -11.87
N ARG A 3 18.78 21.64 -11.59
CA ARG A 3 20.14 21.14 -11.38
C ARG A 3 20.13 20.23 -10.15
N ALA A 4 20.59 19.00 -10.29
CA ALA A 4 20.77 18.11 -9.13
C ALA A 4 21.67 18.80 -8.09
N SER A 5 21.26 18.80 -6.84
CA SER A 5 22.04 19.38 -5.74
C SER A 5 23.37 18.63 -5.59
N SER A 6 24.48 19.34 -5.45
CA SER A 6 25.77 18.70 -5.19
C SER A 6 25.79 18.09 -3.78
N PRO A 7 26.57 17.02 -3.52
CA PRO A 7 26.74 16.46 -2.18
C PRO A 7 27.06 17.52 -1.12
N GLN A 8 27.95 18.44 -1.44
CA GLN A 8 28.34 19.55 -0.53
C GLN A 8 27.17 20.50 -0.23
N SER A 9 26.29 20.75 -1.20
CA SER A 9 25.10 21.57 -0.94
C SER A 9 24.10 20.88 -0.02
N ILE A 10 23.96 19.56 -0.15
CA ILE A 10 23.11 18.73 0.71
C ILE A 10 23.66 18.72 2.14
N GLU A 11 24.98 18.51 2.32
CA GLU A 11 25.63 18.53 3.63
C GLU A 11 25.47 19.87 4.35
N ARG A 12 25.66 20.99 3.64
CA ARG A 12 25.45 22.34 4.19
C ARG A 12 24.00 22.57 4.61
N ALA A 13 23.05 22.15 3.79
CA ALA A 13 21.63 22.26 4.11
C ALA A 13 21.26 21.41 5.34
N TYR A 14 21.82 20.20 5.43
CA TYR A 14 21.63 19.35 6.60
C TYR A 14 22.23 19.93 7.88
N ALA A 15 23.43 20.51 7.82
CA ALA A 15 24.06 21.16 8.97
C ALA A 15 23.20 22.30 9.52
N LEU A 16 22.68 23.17 8.65
CA LEU A 16 21.76 24.25 9.04
C LEU A 16 20.48 23.71 9.66
N ALA A 17 19.90 22.67 9.08
CA ALA A 17 18.70 22.03 9.63
C ALA A 17 18.99 21.41 11.01
N LYS A 18 20.12 20.72 11.17
CA LYS A 18 20.56 20.12 12.44
C LYS A 18 20.67 21.15 13.54
N ASP A 19 21.29 22.31 13.28
CA ASP A 19 21.41 23.39 14.25
C ASP A 19 20.02 23.96 14.62
N ARG A 20 19.15 24.12 13.64
CA ARG A 20 17.80 24.58 13.87
C ARG A 20 16.99 23.61 14.72
N TYR A 21 17.06 22.30 14.45
CA TYR A 21 16.41 21.30 15.28
C TYR A 21 17.00 21.22 16.69
N ALA A 22 18.33 21.37 16.82
CA ALA A 22 19.00 21.39 18.12
C ALA A 22 18.50 22.55 19.00
N SER A 23 18.25 23.73 18.43
CA SER A 23 17.67 24.86 19.16
C SER A 23 16.25 24.60 19.70
N LEU A 24 15.56 23.59 19.16
CA LEU A 24 14.25 23.10 19.63
C LEU A 24 14.37 21.86 20.54
N GLY A 25 15.57 21.47 20.96
CA GLY A 25 15.82 20.32 21.80
C GLY A 25 15.81 18.98 21.06
N VAL A 26 15.84 18.97 19.72
CA VAL A 26 15.80 17.73 18.90
C VAL A 26 17.20 17.35 18.44
N ASN A 27 17.64 16.13 18.78
CA ASN A 27 18.85 15.53 18.25
C ASN A 27 18.53 14.76 16.96
N THR A 28 18.83 15.34 15.81
CA THR A 28 18.54 14.77 14.50
C THR A 28 19.27 13.45 14.25
N GLU A 29 20.51 13.31 14.68
CA GLU A 29 21.29 12.07 14.55
C GLU A 29 20.61 10.90 15.31
N GLN A 30 20.13 11.18 16.52
CA GLN A 30 19.41 10.18 17.30
C GLN A 30 18.06 9.84 16.66
N ALA A 31 17.34 10.84 16.15
CA ALA A 31 16.07 10.65 15.47
C ALA A 31 16.23 9.77 14.21
N LEU A 32 17.22 10.05 13.39
CA LEU A 32 17.54 9.25 12.19
C LEU A 32 17.93 7.81 12.54
N ARG A 33 18.77 7.62 13.57
CA ARG A 33 19.09 6.26 14.06
C ARG A 33 17.90 5.48 14.59
N ARG A 34 16.93 6.16 15.21
CA ARG A 34 15.68 5.54 15.65
C ARG A 34 14.79 5.19 14.46
N LEU A 35 14.63 6.14 13.54
CA LEU A 35 13.80 5.96 12.34
C LEU A 35 14.31 4.82 11.45
N SER A 36 15.64 4.67 11.30
CA SER A 36 16.21 3.60 10.48
C SER A 36 15.89 2.17 10.97
N ARG A 37 15.41 2.05 12.20
CA ARG A 37 14.97 0.76 12.79
C ARG A 37 13.47 0.52 12.67
N VAL A 38 12.73 1.51 12.17
CA VAL A 38 11.27 1.41 12.01
C VAL A 38 10.97 1.01 10.57
N PRO A 39 10.41 -0.18 10.33
CA PRO A 39 10.01 -0.56 8.97
C PRO A 39 8.89 0.34 8.47
N VAL A 40 9.04 0.81 7.23
CA VAL A 40 8.00 1.60 6.55
C VAL A 40 7.12 0.67 5.74
N SER A 41 5.83 0.66 6.03
CA SER A 41 4.85 -0.13 5.29
C SER A 41 4.24 0.74 4.17
N LEU A 42 4.50 0.36 2.92
CA LEU A 42 3.96 1.04 1.75
C LEU A 42 2.67 0.37 1.30
N HIS A 43 1.62 1.15 1.10
CA HIS A 43 0.35 0.64 0.60
C HIS A 43 0.43 0.29 -0.89
N CYS A 44 -0.07 -0.88 -1.26
CA CYS A 44 -0.08 -1.38 -2.64
C CYS A 44 -0.87 -0.50 -3.62
N TRP A 45 -1.89 0.17 -3.18
CA TRP A 45 -2.79 0.99 -4.01
C TRP A 45 -2.15 2.24 -4.63
N GLN A 46 -0.91 2.57 -4.25
CA GLN A 46 -0.20 3.72 -4.82
C GLN A 46 0.20 3.52 -6.30
N GLY A 47 0.24 2.27 -6.76
CA GLY A 47 0.66 1.94 -8.13
C GLY A 47 -0.48 1.79 -9.13
N ASP A 48 -1.74 1.70 -8.68
CA ASP A 48 -2.88 1.43 -9.57
C ASP A 48 -4.12 2.29 -9.30
N ASP A 49 -4.00 3.32 -8.48
CA ASP A 49 -5.11 4.20 -8.11
C ASP A 49 -6.28 3.47 -7.41
N VAL A 50 -5.94 2.51 -6.55
CA VAL A 50 -6.91 1.74 -5.73
C VAL A 50 -7.87 0.85 -6.53
N HIS A 51 -7.55 0.50 -7.77
CA HIS A 51 -8.43 -0.34 -8.61
C HIS A 51 -8.44 -1.80 -8.19
N GLY A 52 -7.28 -2.35 -7.86
CA GLY A 52 -7.13 -3.79 -7.63
C GLY A 52 -7.33 -4.62 -8.90
N PHE A 53 -7.50 -5.93 -8.73
CA PHE A 53 -7.55 -6.90 -9.85
C PHE A 53 -8.87 -7.68 -9.92
N GLU A 54 -9.89 -7.25 -9.18
CA GLU A 54 -11.19 -7.95 -9.15
C GLU A 54 -12.02 -7.75 -10.42
N GLY A 55 -11.63 -6.79 -11.27
CA GLY A 55 -12.30 -6.48 -12.53
C GLY A 55 -13.64 -5.76 -12.36
N GLY A 56 -13.79 -4.66 -13.06
CA GLY A 56 -15.00 -3.83 -13.14
C GLY A 56 -14.62 -2.37 -13.25
N ASP A 57 -15.17 -1.67 -14.25
CA ASP A 57 -15.13 -0.20 -14.37
C ASP A 57 -16.11 0.45 -13.36
N GLU A 58 -16.53 -0.27 -12.33
CA GLU A 58 -17.45 0.26 -11.34
C GLU A 58 -16.77 1.33 -10.51
N ALA A 59 -17.43 2.46 -10.38
CA ALA A 59 -16.98 3.61 -9.61
C ALA A 59 -16.53 3.18 -8.20
N LEU A 60 -15.32 3.54 -7.84
CA LEU A 60 -14.75 3.33 -6.52
C LEU A 60 -15.66 3.96 -5.47
N GLY A 61 -16.47 3.16 -4.82
CA GLY A 61 -17.30 3.62 -3.71
C GLY A 61 -16.41 3.94 -2.50
N GLY A 62 -16.23 5.24 -2.19
CA GLY A 62 -15.77 5.69 -0.88
C GLY A 62 -14.29 6.01 -0.71
N GLY A 63 -13.50 6.20 -1.76
CA GLY A 63 -12.11 6.67 -1.68
C GLY A 63 -11.88 7.92 -2.53
N LEU A 64 -10.89 8.73 -2.15
CA LEU A 64 -10.31 9.69 -3.09
C LEU A 64 -9.55 8.87 -4.13
N ALA A 65 -10.04 8.86 -5.37
CA ALA A 65 -9.25 8.42 -6.49
C ALA A 65 -8.07 9.38 -6.63
N ALA A 66 -6.89 8.96 -6.24
CA ALA A 66 -5.69 9.71 -6.50
C ALA A 66 -5.33 9.46 -7.95
N THR A 67 -5.65 10.39 -8.82
CA THR A 67 -5.21 10.33 -10.21
C THR A 67 -3.72 10.67 -10.24
N GLY A 68 -2.87 9.65 -10.29
CA GLY A 68 -1.46 9.84 -10.51
C GLY A 68 -1.19 10.38 -11.91
N ASN A 69 -0.24 11.30 -12.03
CA ASN A 69 0.31 11.74 -13.31
C ASN A 69 1.23 10.69 -13.94
N TYR A 70 1.09 9.45 -13.55
CA TYR A 70 1.94 8.37 -14.03
C TYR A 70 1.51 7.97 -15.45
N PRO A 71 2.44 7.68 -16.38
CA PRO A 71 2.09 7.32 -17.76
C PRO A 71 1.29 6.00 -17.89
N GLY A 72 1.02 5.33 -16.81
CA GLY A 72 0.16 4.15 -16.74
C GLY A 72 0.02 3.67 -15.30
N ARG A 73 -1.19 3.41 -14.87
CA ARG A 73 -1.43 2.68 -13.62
C ARG A 73 -1.14 1.21 -13.83
N ALA A 74 -0.68 0.53 -12.80
CA ALA A 74 -0.50 -0.92 -12.83
C ALA A 74 -1.84 -1.64 -13.07
N ARG A 75 -1.86 -2.58 -14.01
CA ARG A 75 -3.05 -3.30 -14.46
C ARG A 75 -3.11 -4.74 -13.95
N ASN A 76 -2.01 -5.22 -13.41
CA ASN A 76 -1.82 -6.57 -12.90
C ASN A 76 -0.73 -6.62 -11.84
N GLY A 77 -0.58 -7.75 -11.18
CA GLY A 77 0.40 -7.94 -10.10
C GLY A 77 1.85 -7.76 -10.53
N ASP A 78 2.22 -8.11 -11.76
CA ASP A 78 3.59 -7.98 -12.23
C ASP A 78 3.99 -6.52 -12.43
N GLU A 79 3.10 -5.73 -13.04
CA GLU A 79 3.30 -4.30 -13.21
C GLU A 79 3.38 -3.60 -11.85
N LEU A 80 2.47 -3.94 -10.92
CA LEU A 80 2.45 -3.33 -9.59
C LEU A 80 3.70 -3.70 -8.78
N ARG A 81 4.17 -4.95 -8.83
CA ARG A 81 5.44 -5.35 -8.20
C ARG A 81 6.63 -4.58 -8.77
N SER A 82 6.66 -4.38 -10.08
CA SER A 82 7.71 -3.57 -10.74
C SER A 82 7.73 -2.12 -10.25
N ASP A 83 6.55 -1.51 -10.13
CA ASP A 83 6.42 -0.14 -9.61
C ASP A 83 6.81 -0.05 -8.13
N LEU A 84 6.41 -1.02 -7.33
CA LEU A 84 6.79 -1.12 -5.93
C LEU A 84 8.31 -1.34 -5.76
N ASP A 85 8.93 -2.15 -6.60
CA ASP A 85 10.39 -2.32 -6.60
C ASP A 85 11.11 -1.00 -6.90
N GLN A 86 10.58 -0.20 -7.81
CA GLN A 86 11.11 1.13 -8.08
C GLN A 86 10.91 2.07 -6.89
N ALA A 87 9.73 2.08 -6.29
CA ALA A 87 9.45 2.90 -5.12
C ALA A 87 10.37 2.54 -3.94
N PHE A 88 10.52 1.25 -3.64
CA PHE A 88 11.38 0.78 -2.55
C PHE A 88 12.87 1.12 -2.77
N ARG A 89 13.34 1.21 -4.01
CA ARG A 89 14.71 1.67 -4.29
C ARG A 89 14.91 3.14 -3.97
N LEU A 90 13.86 3.94 -3.99
CA LEU A 90 13.90 5.39 -3.71
C LEU A 90 13.66 5.73 -2.25
N ILE A 91 13.08 4.84 -1.47
CA ILE A 91 12.77 5.05 -0.06
C ILE A 91 13.88 4.38 0.79
N PRO A 92 14.63 5.14 1.58
CA PRO A 92 15.65 4.55 2.46
C PRO A 92 15.03 3.82 3.65
N GLY A 93 15.72 2.78 4.16
CA GLY A 93 15.32 2.05 5.36
C GLY A 93 14.81 0.65 5.10
N THR A 94 14.14 0.07 6.09
CA THR A 94 13.53 -1.26 6.00
C THR A 94 12.08 -1.12 5.53
N HIS A 95 11.66 -1.98 4.61
CA HIS A 95 10.36 -1.87 3.98
C HIS A 95 9.44 -3.03 4.31
N ARG A 96 8.16 -2.73 4.31
CA ARG A 96 7.05 -3.68 4.30
C ARG A 96 6.07 -3.29 3.19
N LEU A 97 5.32 -4.24 2.68
CA LEU A 97 4.18 -3.98 1.82
C LEU A 97 2.90 -4.16 2.63
N ASN A 98 1.99 -3.19 2.58
CA ASN A 98 0.61 -3.40 3.01
C ASN A 98 -0.24 -3.77 1.79
N LEU A 99 -0.58 -5.05 1.68
CA LEU A 99 -1.38 -5.59 0.60
C LEU A 99 -2.86 -5.61 0.99
N HIS A 100 -3.73 -5.28 0.05
CA HIS A 100 -5.18 -5.36 0.24
C HIS A 100 -5.78 -6.57 -0.47
N ALA A 101 -6.90 -7.07 0.06
CA ALA A 101 -7.58 -8.25 -0.47
C ALA A 101 -7.98 -8.12 -1.94
N LEU A 102 -8.29 -6.92 -2.41
CA LEU A 102 -8.67 -6.66 -3.82
C LEU A 102 -7.53 -6.85 -4.83
N TYR A 103 -6.31 -7.10 -4.37
CA TYR A 103 -5.14 -7.42 -5.21
C TYR A 103 -4.89 -8.94 -5.33
N ALA A 104 -5.89 -9.75 -5.05
CA ALA A 104 -5.86 -11.19 -5.26
C ALA A 104 -5.61 -11.53 -6.73
N GLU A 105 -4.65 -12.41 -7.00
CA GLU A 105 -4.33 -12.89 -8.36
C GLU A 105 -5.11 -14.19 -8.61
N THR A 106 -6.30 -14.07 -9.17
CA THR A 106 -7.24 -15.18 -9.36
C THR A 106 -7.13 -15.86 -10.73
N GLY A 107 -6.19 -15.41 -11.58
CA GLY A 107 -6.01 -15.91 -12.94
C GLY A 107 -7.22 -15.60 -13.84
N GLY A 108 -7.86 -14.46 -13.63
CA GLY A 108 -9.03 -14.01 -14.39
C GLY A 108 -10.35 -14.68 -13.98
N ARG A 109 -10.36 -15.52 -12.96
CA ARG A 109 -11.58 -16.12 -12.43
C ARG A 109 -12.23 -15.18 -11.43
N LYS A 110 -13.56 -15.06 -11.50
CA LYS A 110 -14.30 -14.35 -10.46
C LYS A 110 -14.28 -15.19 -9.18
N VAL A 111 -13.73 -14.63 -8.13
CA VAL A 111 -13.69 -15.22 -6.78
C VAL A 111 -14.39 -14.23 -5.85
N GLU A 112 -15.37 -14.70 -5.10
CA GLU A 112 -16.07 -13.85 -4.12
C GLU A 112 -15.11 -13.53 -2.95
N ARG A 113 -15.23 -12.35 -2.36
CA ARG A 113 -14.34 -11.91 -1.28
C ARG A 113 -14.34 -12.81 -0.06
N THR A 114 -15.45 -13.50 0.19
CA THR A 114 -15.57 -14.50 1.25
C THR A 114 -14.88 -15.83 0.93
N GLU A 115 -14.44 -16.03 -0.33
CA GLU A 115 -13.79 -17.25 -0.82
C GLU A 115 -12.29 -17.06 -1.08
N LEU A 116 -11.75 -15.91 -0.70
CA LEU A 116 -10.31 -15.62 -0.83
C LEU A 116 -9.50 -16.61 0.00
N GLN A 117 -8.36 -17.02 -0.54
CA GLN A 117 -7.44 -17.99 0.08
C GLN A 117 -5.99 -17.55 -0.12
N PRO A 118 -5.06 -18.01 0.72
CA PRO A 118 -3.63 -17.66 0.61
C PRO A 118 -3.02 -17.89 -0.78
N ARG A 119 -3.49 -18.92 -1.51
CA ARG A 119 -3.02 -19.20 -2.89
C ARG A 119 -3.23 -18.04 -3.86
N HIS A 120 -4.22 -17.19 -3.63
CA HIS A 120 -4.48 -16.02 -4.48
C HIS A 120 -3.47 -14.89 -4.24
N PHE A 121 -2.63 -15.04 -3.21
CA PHE A 121 -1.59 -14.08 -2.85
C PHE A 121 -0.18 -14.71 -2.88
N ALA A 122 -0.04 -15.96 -3.34
CA ALA A 122 1.21 -16.69 -3.30
C ALA A 122 2.35 -15.90 -3.98
N ARG A 123 2.12 -15.36 -5.18
CA ARG A 123 3.12 -14.57 -5.91
C ARG A 123 3.54 -13.29 -5.18
N TRP A 124 2.65 -12.70 -4.38
CA TRP A 124 2.97 -11.56 -3.52
C TRP A 124 3.87 -11.98 -2.35
N ILE A 125 3.54 -13.11 -1.75
CA ILE A 125 4.30 -13.68 -0.63
C ILE A 125 5.72 -14.04 -1.09
N ASP A 126 5.84 -14.74 -2.22
CA ASP A 126 7.12 -15.15 -2.79
C ASP A 126 7.98 -13.93 -3.14
N TRP A 127 7.43 -12.95 -3.85
CA TRP A 127 8.12 -11.71 -4.20
C TRP A 127 8.61 -10.92 -2.98
N ALA A 128 7.80 -10.83 -1.94
CA ALA A 128 8.19 -10.14 -0.71
C ALA A 128 9.30 -10.92 0.02
N ALA A 129 9.18 -12.23 0.11
CA ALA A 129 10.17 -13.11 0.74
C ALA A 129 11.53 -13.05 0.01
N ASP A 130 11.54 -13.13 -1.31
CA ASP A 130 12.75 -13.06 -2.15
C ASP A 130 13.51 -11.75 -1.95
N ALA A 131 12.80 -10.67 -1.68
CA ALA A 131 13.38 -9.35 -1.42
C ALA A 131 13.63 -9.06 0.07
N GLY A 132 13.38 -10.03 0.97
CA GLY A 132 13.50 -9.85 2.42
C GLY A 132 12.56 -8.78 2.99
N ARG A 133 11.42 -8.54 2.37
CA ARG A 133 10.42 -7.54 2.79
C ARG A 133 9.35 -8.17 3.66
N GLY A 134 8.94 -7.47 4.71
CA GLY A 134 7.75 -7.84 5.46
C GLY A 134 6.46 -7.56 4.68
N MET A 135 5.40 -8.27 5.04
CA MET A 135 4.05 -8.00 4.52
C MET A 135 3.09 -7.70 5.66
N ASP A 136 2.21 -6.74 5.41
CA ASP A 136 1.00 -6.48 6.17
C ASP A 136 -0.18 -6.74 5.25
N PHE A 137 -1.31 -7.15 5.80
CA PHE A 137 -2.49 -7.49 5.00
C PHE A 137 -3.73 -6.79 5.56
N THR A 138 -4.51 -6.19 4.68
CA THR A 138 -5.73 -5.48 5.05
C THR A 138 -6.93 -6.04 4.28
N PRO A 139 -7.98 -6.51 4.96
CA PRO A 139 -9.27 -6.78 4.32
C PRO A 139 -9.77 -5.51 3.64
N THR A 140 -10.35 -5.67 2.45
CA THR A 140 -10.90 -4.54 1.70
C THR A 140 -12.40 -4.49 1.90
N CYS A 141 -12.88 -3.58 2.75
CA CYS A 141 -14.32 -3.41 3.02
C CYS A 141 -14.92 -2.24 2.24
N PHE A 142 -14.51 -2.05 0.98
CA PHE A 142 -15.01 -1.04 0.04
C PHE A 142 -14.89 -1.56 -1.39
N SER A 143 -15.28 -0.76 -2.40
CA SER A 143 -15.26 -1.15 -3.83
C SER A 143 -15.93 -2.49 -4.09
N HIS A 144 -17.18 -2.62 -3.64
CA HIS A 144 -17.99 -3.83 -3.78
C HIS A 144 -19.48 -3.46 -3.72
N PRO A 145 -20.38 -4.14 -4.45
CA PRO A 145 -21.82 -3.83 -4.41
C PRO A 145 -22.43 -3.80 -3.01
N LYS A 146 -21.96 -4.68 -2.11
CA LYS A 146 -22.39 -4.69 -0.70
C LYS A 146 -21.82 -3.54 0.16
N ALA A 147 -20.99 -2.67 -0.43
CA ALA A 147 -20.52 -1.43 0.20
C ALA A 147 -21.19 -0.17 -0.37
N ALA A 148 -22.11 -0.31 -1.34
CA ALA A 148 -22.73 0.81 -2.06
C ALA A 148 -23.46 1.81 -1.17
N SER A 149 -23.97 1.39 -0.02
CA SER A 149 -24.59 2.27 0.97
C SER A 149 -23.61 3.09 1.81
N GLY A 150 -22.29 2.87 1.65
CA GLY A 150 -21.25 3.41 2.54
C GLY A 150 -21.10 2.69 3.87
N PHE A 151 -21.98 1.74 4.18
CA PHE A 151 -21.94 0.94 5.42
C PHE A 151 -21.61 -0.51 5.11
N THR A 152 -20.65 -1.08 5.85
CA THR A 152 -20.19 -2.46 5.70
C THR A 152 -20.38 -3.24 7.01
N LEU A 153 -19.37 -3.31 7.85
CA LEU A 153 -19.46 -3.90 9.19
C LEU A 153 -20.44 -3.16 10.11
N SER A 154 -20.71 -1.88 9.84
CA SER A 154 -21.69 -1.05 10.55
C SER A 154 -23.05 -0.95 9.85
N SER A 155 -23.31 -1.75 8.81
CA SER A 155 -24.60 -1.73 8.09
C SER A 155 -25.76 -2.12 9.02
N TYR A 156 -26.91 -1.50 8.82
CA TYR A 156 -28.16 -1.91 9.49
C TYR A 156 -28.65 -3.27 8.98
N ASP A 157 -28.32 -3.65 7.74
CA ASP A 157 -28.65 -4.96 7.18
C ASP A 157 -27.71 -6.02 7.75
N LYS A 158 -28.29 -7.02 8.43
CA LYS A 158 -27.55 -8.13 9.02
C LYS A 158 -26.82 -8.98 7.98
N SER A 159 -27.40 -9.15 6.78
CA SER A 159 -26.78 -9.95 5.72
C SER A 159 -25.51 -9.26 5.16
N VAL A 160 -25.54 -7.93 5.05
CA VAL A 160 -24.38 -7.14 4.66
C VAL A 160 -23.28 -7.22 5.71
N ARG A 161 -23.63 -7.06 7.00
CA ARG A 161 -22.64 -7.22 8.09
C ARG A 161 -22.01 -8.61 8.08
N GLN A 162 -22.84 -9.66 7.94
CA GLN A 162 -22.33 -11.03 7.93
C GLN A 162 -21.37 -11.28 6.78
N PHE A 163 -21.68 -10.81 5.57
CA PHE A 163 -20.78 -10.90 4.42
C PHE A 163 -19.41 -10.28 4.73
N TRP A 164 -19.37 -9.11 5.33
CA TRP A 164 -18.12 -8.45 5.65
C TRP A 164 -17.36 -9.10 6.82
N ILE A 165 -18.08 -9.69 7.76
CA ILE A 165 -17.47 -10.52 8.81
C ILE A 165 -16.81 -11.76 8.18
N ASP A 166 -17.53 -12.46 7.29
CA ASP A 166 -17.02 -13.66 6.61
C ASP A 166 -15.82 -13.32 5.72
N HIS A 167 -15.84 -12.17 5.02
CA HIS A 167 -14.69 -11.66 4.29
C HIS A 167 -13.48 -11.42 5.21
N CYS A 168 -13.68 -10.75 6.35
CA CYS A 168 -12.59 -10.52 7.30
C CYS A 168 -12.03 -11.82 7.89
N ILE A 169 -12.89 -12.84 8.08
CA ILE A 169 -12.48 -14.18 8.52
C ILE A 169 -11.61 -14.85 7.43
N ALA A 170 -12.05 -14.79 6.17
CA ALA A 170 -11.27 -15.33 5.04
C ALA A 170 -9.91 -14.68 4.87
N CYS A 171 -9.78 -13.41 5.24
CA CYS A 171 -8.52 -12.63 5.16
C CYS A 171 -7.57 -12.85 6.35
N ARG A 172 -7.98 -13.56 7.38
CA ARG A 172 -7.20 -13.80 8.61
C ARG A 172 -6.39 -15.08 8.55
#